data_f243f02e1b8e0f0da37e18e5350ad92b
#
_entry.id   f243f02e1b8e0f0da37e18e5350ad92b
#
_cell.length_a   1.000
_cell.length_b   1.000
_cell.length_c   1.000
_cell.angle_alpha   90.00
_cell.angle_beta   90.00
_cell.angle_gamma   90.00
#
_symmetry.space_group_name_H-M   'P 1'
#
loop_
_entity.id
_entity.type
_entity.pdbx_description
1 polymer ?
#
loop_
_entity_poly.entity_id
_entity_poly.type
_entity_poly.pdbx_seq_one_letter_code
_entity_poly.pdbx_strand_id
1 'polypeptide(L)'
;MKTNTPAVHFIAISADEAGQRIDNFLRTQLKGVPKSMIYRILRKGEVRVNKKRIKPEYKLEAGDEVRIPPVRVAEREEENVSPKLAKVAALEAAIIYEDDYLLVMNKPSGTAVHGGSGLSFGVIEGLRALRPDARFLELVHRLDRDTSGILLVAKKRSALRSLHEQLREKGMQKDYLALVRGQWPSHVKAVRAPLLKNILQSGERVVKVSSEGKPSETLFKVEERYAIATLVKASPVTGRTHQIRVHTLHAGHPIAFDDRYGETEFDQQLSSTGLKRLFLHAAALRFTHPNTGEIMRVEAPLDEQLKRCLVALRKTAITG
;
A
#
# COMPACT_ATOMS: atom_id res chain seq x y z
N MET A 1 42.29 -1.84 2.88
CA MET A 1 41.22 -1.40 1.98
C MET A 1 41.12 -2.36 0.82
N LYS A 2 40.15 -3.27 0.81
CA LYS A 2 39.88 -4.14 -0.34
C LYS A 2 38.98 -3.39 -1.28
N THR A 3 39.52 -2.92 -2.40
CA THR A 3 38.73 -2.36 -3.50
C THR A 3 37.89 -3.48 -4.10
N ASN A 4 36.61 -3.51 -3.75
CA ASN A 4 35.68 -4.47 -4.33
C ASN A 4 35.36 -4.00 -5.76
N THR A 5 36.16 -4.48 -6.73
CA THR A 5 35.92 -4.21 -8.14
C THR A 5 34.67 -4.98 -8.54
N PRO A 6 33.63 -4.30 -9.06
CA PRO A 6 32.41 -4.98 -9.47
C PRO A 6 32.75 -6.04 -10.54
N ALA A 7 32.31 -7.27 -10.32
CA ALA A 7 32.53 -8.38 -11.25
C ALA A 7 31.26 -8.70 -12.03
N VAL A 8 31.39 -9.37 -13.16
CA VAL A 8 30.25 -9.94 -13.89
C VAL A 8 29.61 -11.03 -13.04
N HIS A 9 28.29 -11.00 -12.93
CA HIS A 9 27.53 -12.01 -12.22
C HIS A 9 26.66 -12.81 -13.18
N PHE A 10 26.49 -14.10 -12.88
CA PHE A 10 25.55 -14.98 -13.56
C PHE A 10 24.55 -15.49 -12.53
N ILE A 11 23.26 -15.33 -12.82
CA ILE A 11 22.19 -15.75 -11.92
C ILE A 11 21.28 -16.73 -12.67
N ALA A 12 21.14 -17.93 -12.11
CA ALA A 12 20.17 -18.91 -12.58
C ALA A 12 18.78 -18.57 -12.05
N ILE A 13 17.81 -18.52 -12.93
CA ILE A 13 16.42 -18.18 -12.58
C ILE A 13 15.71 -19.41 -12.04
N SER A 14 15.24 -19.31 -10.82
CA SER A 14 14.43 -20.35 -10.16
C SER A 14 12.98 -20.33 -10.68
N ALA A 15 12.23 -21.41 -10.37
CA ALA A 15 10.81 -21.46 -10.68
C ALA A 15 10.01 -20.33 -10.00
N ASP A 16 10.45 -19.89 -8.83
CA ASP A 16 9.83 -18.78 -8.10
C ASP A 16 10.05 -17.42 -8.76
N GLU A 17 11.16 -17.23 -9.44
CA GLU A 17 11.51 -15.99 -10.15
C GLU A 17 10.97 -15.95 -11.58
N ALA A 18 10.53 -17.08 -12.13
CA ALA A 18 10.00 -17.18 -13.48
C ALA A 18 8.73 -16.33 -13.69
N GLY A 19 8.54 -15.89 -14.93
CA GLY A 19 7.38 -15.11 -15.34
C GLY A 19 7.49 -13.60 -15.09
N GLN A 20 8.50 -13.12 -14.37
CA GLN A 20 8.74 -11.69 -14.23
C GLN A 20 9.50 -11.11 -15.41
N ARG A 21 9.30 -9.83 -15.66
CA ARG A 21 10.07 -9.08 -16.68
C ARG A 21 11.51 -8.89 -16.21
N ILE A 22 12.45 -8.97 -17.16
CA ILE A 22 13.88 -8.81 -16.86
C ILE A 22 14.22 -7.43 -16.27
N ASP A 23 13.54 -6.37 -16.70
CA ASP A 23 13.77 -5.03 -16.17
C ASP A 23 13.39 -4.93 -14.68
N ASN A 24 12.31 -5.58 -14.25
CA ASN A 24 11.91 -5.67 -12.84
C ASN A 24 12.87 -6.53 -12.02
N PHE A 25 13.31 -7.65 -12.58
CA PHE A 25 14.31 -8.50 -11.96
C PHE A 25 15.62 -7.75 -11.69
N LEU A 26 16.11 -7.02 -12.70
CA LEU A 26 17.34 -6.23 -12.58
C LEU A 26 17.22 -5.12 -11.53
N ARG A 27 16.06 -4.50 -11.39
CA ARG A 27 15.81 -3.48 -10.34
C ARG A 27 15.95 -4.06 -8.93
N THR A 28 15.61 -5.32 -8.75
CA THR A 28 15.74 -6.03 -7.48
C THR A 28 17.19 -6.44 -7.23
N GLN A 29 17.90 -6.90 -8.27
CA GLN A 29 19.29 -7.35 -8.18
C GLN A 29 20.28 -6.18 -8.07
N LEU A 30 19.99 -5.08 -8.75
CA LEU A 30 20.83 -3.87 -8.82
C LEU A 30 20.22 -2.74 -7.98
N LYS A 31 20.04 -3.00 -6.68
CA LYS A 31 19.53 -1.98 -5.75
C LYS A 31 20.40 -0.72 -5.79
N GLY A 32 19.75 0.44 -5.84
CA GLY A 32 20.44 1.73 -5.90
C GLY A 32 20.89 2.17 -7.31
N VAL A 33 20.79 1.32 -8.33
CA VAL A 33 21.08 1.68 -9.71
C VAL A 33 19.89 2.44 -10.32
N PRO A 34 20.07 3.62 -10.92
CA PRO A 34 19.00 4.37 -11.56
C PRO A 34 18.32 3.56 -12.68
N LYS A 35 17.02 3.72 -12.82
CA LYS A 35 16.22 3.05 -13.87
C LYS A 35 16.79 3.30 -15.27
N SER A 36 17.23 4.52 -15.55
CA SER A 36 17.87 4.88 -16.83
C SER A 36 19.12 4.06 -17.14
N MET A 37 19.91 3.73 -16.13
CA MET A 37 21.09 2.90 -16.27
C MET A 37 20.69 1.45 -16.59
N ILE A 38 19.68 0.90 -15.90
CA ILE A 38 19.17 -0.46 -16.16
C ILE A 38 18.74 -0.59 -17.64
N TYR A 39 17.98 0.38 -18.15
CA TYR A 39 17.59 0.37 -19.57
C TYR A 39 18.76 0.56 -20.52
N ARG A 40 19.79 1.32 -20.12
CA ARG A 40 21.02 1.50 -20.90
C ARG A 40 21.78 0.19 -21.07
N ILE A 41 22.01 -0.55 -19.98
CA ILE A 41 22.75 -1.83 -20.03
C ILE A 41 21.97 -2.92 -20.78
N LEU A 42 20.66 -2.90 -20.72
CA LEU A 42 19.79 -3.76 -21.53
C LEU A 42 19.93 -3.44 -23.03
N ARG A 43 19.79 -2.15 -23.41
CA ARG A 43 19.92 -1.73 -24.81
C ARG A 43 21.30 -1.99 -25.41
N LYS A 44 22.36 -1.80 -24.64
CA LYS A 44 23.73 -2.11 -25.08
C LYS A 44 24.02 -3.62 -25.16
N GLY A 45 23.12 -4.48 -24.67
CA GLY A 45 23.30 -5.93 -24.64
C GLY A 45 24.38 -6.36 -23.65
N GLU A 46 24.64 -5.55 -22.64
CA GLU A 46 25.53 -5.88 -21.51
C GLU A 46 24.86 -6.88 -20.56
N VAL A 47 23.53 -6.81 -20.43
CA VAL A 47 22.70 -7.85 -19.84
C VAL A 47 22.32 -8.86 -20.92
N ARG A 48 22.47 -10.14 -20.62
CA ARG A 48 22.11 -11.22 -21.54
C ARG A 48 21.39 -12.33 -20.78
N VAL A 49 20.49 -13.00 -21.47
CA VAL A 49 19.84 -14.22 -21.01
C VAL A 49 20.22 -15.36 -21.94
N ASN A 50 20.78 -16.43 -21.38
CA ASN A 50 21.30 -17.57 -22.15
C ASN A 50 22.21 -17.10 -23.30
N LYS A 51 23.12 -16.16 -23.01
CA LYS A 51 24.07 -15.52 -23.94
C LYS A 51 23.45 -14.64 -25.02
N LYS A 52 22.10 -14.51 -25.10
CA LYS A 52 21.38 -13.72 -26.11
C LYS A 52 21.02 -12.33 -25.58
N ARG A 53 20.94 -11.35 -26.50
CA ARG A 53 20.35 -10.04 -26.20
C ARG A 53 18.84 -10.20 -26.01
N ILE A 54 18.30 -9.44 -25.06
CA ILE A 54 16.87 -9.44 -24.76
C ILE A 54 16.35 -8.02 -24.65
N LYS A 55 15.04 -7.86 -24.85
CA LYS A 55 14.33 -6.60 -24.61
C LYS A 55 13.95 -6.44 -23.12
N PRO A 56 13.73 -5.22 -22.63
CA PRO A 56 13.34 -4.99 -21.22
C PRO A 56 12.08 -5.75 -20.78
N GLU A 57 11.19 -6.03 -21.72
CA GLU A 57 9.91 -6.73 -21.49
C GLU A 57 10.05 -8.26 -21.43
N TYR A 58 11.23 -8.79 -21.75
CA TYR A 58 11.46 -10.24 -21.73
C TYR A 58 11.03 -10.84 -20.40
N LYS A 59 10.21 -11.87 -20.46
CA LYS A 59 9.76 -12.64 -19.29
C LYS A 59 10.71 -13.79 -19.04
N LEU A 60 11.31 -13.77 -17.87
CA LEU A 60 12.25 -14.82 -17.43
C LEU A 60 11.55 -16.17 -17.31
N GLU A 61 12.24 -17.22 -17.70
CA GLU A 61 11.79 -18.61 -17.58
C GLU A 61 12.69 -19.33 -16.56
N ALA A 62 12.13 -20.35 -15.89
CA ALA A 62 12.91 -21.18 -14.98
C ALA A 62 14.04 -21.85 -15.73
N GLY A 63 15.25 -21.80 -15.18
CA GLY A 63 16.46 -22.31 -15.82
C GLY A 63 17.21 -21.30 -16.71
N ASP A 64 16.65 -20.12 -16.95
CA ASP A 64 17.39 -19.04 -17.62
C ASP A 64 18.64 -18.64 -16.82
N GLU A 65 19.73 -18.40 -17.51
CA GLU A 65 20.96 -17.83 -16.96
C GLU A 65 21.06 -16.35 -17.37
N VAL A 66 20.97 -15.47 -16.37
CA VAL A 66 21.08 -14.01 -16.58
C VAL A 66 22.49 -13.54 -16.29
N ARG A 67 23.15 -12.97 -17.32
CA ARG A 67 24.43 -12.28 -17.15
C ARG A 67 24.17 -10.83 -16.80
N ILE A 68 24.70 -10.41 -15.66
CA ILE A 68 24.67 -9.02 -15.17
C ILE A 68 26.08 -8.42 -15.29
N PRO A 69 26.26 -7.30 -16.00
CA PRO A 69 27.56 -6.64 -16.12
C PRO A 69 27.99 -6.02 -14.79
N PRO A 70 29.28 -5.72 -14.63
CA PRO A 70 29.75 -4.96 -13.48
C PRO A 70 29.16 -3.53 -13.55
N VAL A 71 28.31 -3.21 -12.59
CA VAL A 71 27.72 -1.87 -12.45
C VAL A 71 28.26 -1.24 -11.18
N ARG A 72 28.89 -0.06 -11.30
CA ARG A 72 29.21 0.74 -10.12
C ARG A 72 27.92 1.31 -9.58
N VAL A 73 27.51 0.82 -8.43
CA VAL A 73 26.49 1.44 -7.61
C VAL A 73 27.19 2.60 -6.89
N ALA A 74 26.75 3.84 -7.12
CA ALA A 74 27.03 4.87 -6.14
C ALA A 74 26.41 4.36 -4.82
N GLU A 75 27.24 4.09 -3.82
CA GLU A 75 26.77 3.84 -2.47
C GLU A 75 25.95 5.07 -2.04
N ARG A 76 24.67 5.06 -2.33
CA ARG A 76 23.75 5.73 -1.43
C ARG A 76 23.88 4.90 -0.16
N GLU A 77 24.40 5.51 0.88
CA GLU A 77 24.16 5.04 2.23
C GLU A 77 22.66 4.74 2.28
N GLU A 78 22.29 3.45 2.19
CA GLU A 78 20.98 3.04 2.68
C GLU A 78 21.03 3.51 4.12
N GLU A 79 20.26 4.55 4.45
CA GLU A 79 20.04 4.92 5.84
C GLU A 79 19.57 3.63 6.51
N ASN A 80 20.50 2.93 7.16
CA ASN A 80 20.21 1.69 7.85
C ASN A 80 19.23 2.02 8.96
N VAL A 81 17.94 1.78 8.69
CA VAL A 81 16.90 1.96 9.67
C VAL A 81 17.24 1.08 10.86
N SER A 82 17.59 1.71 11.98
CA SER A 82 17.97 0.97 13.17
C SER A 82 16.75 0.21 13.71
N PRO A 83 16.82 -1.12 13.89
CA PRO A 83 15.74 -1.87 14.51
C PRO A 83 15.46 -1.47 15.96
N LYS A 84 16.35 -0.70 16.59
CA LYS A 84 16.19 -0.18 17.96
C LYS A 84 15.33 1.07 18.04
N LEU A 85 15.00 1.72 16.91
CA LEU A 85 14.09 2.86 16.92
C LEU A 85 12.71 2.41 17.40
N ALA A 86 12.10 3.17 18.31
CA ALA A 86 10.79 2.85 18.88
C ALA A 86 9.69 2.69 17.81
N LYS A 87 9.74 3.49 16.74
CA LYS A 87 8.80 3.38 15.61
C LYS A 87 8.95 2.07 14.85
N VAL A 88 10.19 1.57 14.69
CA VAL A 88 10.46 0.30 14.02
C VAL A 88 10.01 -0.86 14.90
N ALA A 89 10.29 -0.81 16.20
CA ALA A 89 9.80 -1.80 17.16
C ALA A 89 8.27 -1.88 17.23
N ALA A 90 7.58 -0.75 17.09
CA ALA A 90 6.12 -0.69 17.04
C ALA A 90 5.52 -1.43 15.84
N LEU A 91 6.25 -1.58 14.74
CA LEU A 91 5.80 -2.36 13.57
C LEU A 91 5.67 -3.86 13.89
N GLU A 92 6.57 -4.41 14.70
CA GLU A 92 6.47 -5.80 15.16
C GLU A 92 5.18 -6.04 15.98
N ALA A 93 4.84 -5.12 16.86
CA ALA A 93 3.60 -5.16 17.65
C ALA A 93 2.33 -4.99 16.80
N ALA A 94 2.44 -4.42 15.61
CA ALA A 94 1.33 -4.22 14.69
C ALA A 94 1.01 -5.46 13.83
N ILE A 95 1.84 -6.49 13.87
CA ILE A 95 1.61 -7.74 13.14
C ILE A 95 0.47 -8.50 13.83
N ILE A 96 -0.59 -8.82 13.06
CA ILE A 96 -1.77 -9.53 13.56
C ILE A 96 -1.85 -10.98 13.09
N TYR A 97 -1.13 -11.33 12.04
CA TYR A 97 -1.01 -12.70 11.54
C TYR A 97 0.30 -12.85 10.76
N GLU A 98 0.92 -13.99 10.85
CA GLU A 98 2.10 -14.34 10.08
C GLU A 98 2.22 -15.86 9.89
N ASP A 99 2.58 -16.26 8.69
CA ASP A 99 3.01 -17.62 8.36
C ASP A 99 4.24 -17.58 7.42
N ASP A 100 4.58 -18.70 6.78
CA ASP A 100 5.74 -18.76 5.88
C ASP A 100 5.54 -18.00 4.56
N TYR A 101 4.30 -17.63 4.21
CA TYR A 101 3.94 -17.05 2.92
C TYR A 101 3.60 -15.58 2.98
N LEU A 102 2.98 -15.15 4.06
CA LEU A 102 2.50 -13.78 4.20
C LEU A 102 2.51 -13.31 5.66
N LEU A 103 2.46 -12.00 5.79
CA LEU A 103 2.35 -11.27 7.04
C LEU A 103 1.23 -10.24 6.89
N VAL A 104 0.39 -10.14 7.89
CA VAL A 104 -0.71 -9.17 7.95
C VAL A 104 -0.46 -8.20 9.09
N MET A 105 -0.52 -6.92 8.79
CA MET A 105 -0.33 -5.85 9.76
C MET A 105 -1.61 -5.04 9.96
N ASN A 106 -1.75 -4.49 11.15
CA ASN A 106 -2.58 -3.33 11.41
C ASN A 106 -1.70 -2.07 11.34
N LYS A 107 -1.52 -1.54 10.13
CA LYS A 107 -0.67 -0.37 9.91
C LYS A 107 -1.18 0.83 10.71
N PRO A 108 -0.35 1.49 11.52
CA PRO A 108 -0.75 2.72 12.19
C PRO A 108 -0.91 3.87 11.19
N SER A 109 -1.74 4.84 11.53
CA SER A 109 -1.82 6.11 10.80
C SER A 109 -0.51 6.89 10.93
N GLY A 110 -0.17 7.66 9.91
CA GLY A 110 1.01 8.51 9.90
C GLY A 110 2.29 7.83 9.40
N THR A 111 2.27 6.52 9.16
CA THR A 111 3.40 5.77 8.61
C THR A 111 3.14 5.44 7.14
N ALA A 112 4.03 5.90 6.25
CA ALA A 112 3.95 5.54 4.84
C ALA A 112 4.32 4.06 4.64
N VAL A 113 3.77 3.43 3.59
CA VAL A 113 4.11 2.03 3.26
C VAL A 113 5.53 1.91 2.69
N HIS A 114 5.98 2.90 1.92
CA HIS A 114 7.34 3.05 1.40
C HIS A 114 7.96 4.36 1.89
N GLY A 115 9.27 4.35 2.13
CA GLY A 115 10.08 5.54 2.22
C GLY A 115 10.10 6.30 0.89
N GLY A 116 10.25 7.62 0.94
CA GLY A 116 10.29 8.50 -0.22
C GLY A 116 10.97 9.81 0.10
N SER A 117 10.98 10.75 -0.85
CA SER A 117 11.55 12.07 -0.64
C SER A 117 10.95 12.75 0.61
N GLY A 118 11.80 13.02 1.61
CA GLY A 118 11.42 13.64 2.88
C GLY A 118 10.95 12.68 3.98
N LEU A 119 10.95 11.34 3.74
CA LEU A 119 10.66 10.33 4.75
C LEU A 119 11.87 9.42 4.93
N SER A 120 12.31 9.23 6.16
CA SER A 120 13.48 8.41 6.49
C SER A 120 13.23 6.92 6.25
N PHE A 121 12.00 6.43 6.47
CA PHE A 121 11.61 5.05 6.16
C PHE A 121 10.10 4.88 6.08
N GLY A 122 9.65 3.81 5.40
CA GLY A 122 8.28 3.32 5.41
C GLY A 122 8.14 1.98 6.13
N VAL A 123 6.94 1.44 6.12
CA VAL A 123 6.65 0.14 6.76
C VAL A 123 7.56 -0.97 6.22
N ILE A 124 7.75 -1.06 4.91
CA ILE A 124 8.51 -2.16 4.31
C ILE A 124 10.00 -2.09 4.66
N GLU A 125 10.59 -0.89 4.67
CA GLU A 125 11.99 -0.71 5.09
C GLU A 125 12.16 -1.06 6.57
N GLY A 126 11.21 -0.65 7.41
CA GLY A 126 11.20 -0.99 8.84
C GLY A 126 11.10 -2.50 9.09
N LEU A 127 10.21 -3.19 8.37
CA LEU A 127 10.09 -4.66 8.48
C LEU A 127 11.34 -5.37 8.02
N ARG A 128 11.98 -4.92 6.95
CA ARG A 128 13.25 -5.48 6.46
C ARG A 128 14.36 -5.30 7.48
N ALA A 129 14.40 -4.17 8.19
CA ALA A 129 15.35 -3.94 9.28
C ALA A 129 15.13 -4.85 10.48
N LEU A 130 13.87 -5.14 10.83
CA LEU A 130 13.50 -6.09 11.88
C LEU A 130 13.75 -7.56 11.50
N ARG A 131 13.79 -7.86 10.22
CA ARG A 131 13.89 -9.21 9.65
C ARG A 131 15.08 -9.31 8.70
N PRO A 132 16.33 -9.11 9.18
CA PRO A 132 17.52 -9.07 8.31
C PRO A 132 17.76 -10.38 7.58
N ASP A 133 17.30 -11.51 8.13
CA ASP A 133 17.44 -12.84 7.53
C ASP A 133 16.33 -13.18 6.52
N ALA A 134 15.30 -12.34 6.41
CA ALA A 134 14.23 -12.54 5.45
C ALA A 134 14.73 -12.30 4.02
N ARG A 135 14.68 -13.35 3.19
CA ARG A 135 15.12 -13.29 1.79
C ARG A 135 14.16 -12.50 0.91
N PHE A 136 12.88 -12.45 1.30
CA PHE A 136 11.83 -11.80 0.54
C PHE A 136 10.81 -11.18 1.50
N LEU A 137 10.59 -9.87 1.38
CA LEU A 137 9.51 -9.12 2.02
C LEU A 137 9.08 -8.03 1.04
N GLU A 138 7.86 -8.13 0.52
CA GLU A 138 7.29 -7.18 -0.44
C GLU A 138 5.86 -6.82 -0.10
N LEU A 139 5.52 -5.56 -0.26
CA LEU A 139 4.14 -5.10 -0.13
C LEU A 139 3.26 -5.73 -1.21
N VAL A 140 2.12 -6.26 -0.82
CA VAL A 140 1.10 -6.76 -1.75
C VAL A 140 0.29 -5.61 -2.35
N HIS A 141 -0.04 -4.62 -1.52
CA HIS A 141 -0.81 -3.43 -1.87
C HIS A 141 -0.33 -2.22 -1.06
N ARG A 142 -1.01 -1.10 -1.24
CA ARG A 142 -0.67 0.16 -0.56
C ARG A 142 -1.86 0.69 0.22
N LEU A 143 -1.56 1.38 1.30
CA LEU A 143 -2.44 2.29 2.02
C LEU A 143 -1.82 3.68 2.00
N ASP A 144 -2.64 4.72 2.01
CA ASP A 144 -2.15 6.09 2.20
C ASP A 144 -1.47 6.23 3.56
N ARG A 145 -0.56 7.18 3.69
CA ARG A 145 0.19 7.40 4.95
C ARG A 145 -0.72 7.49 6.16
N ASP A 146 -1.79 8.26 6.07
CA ASP A 146 -2.67 8.56 7.19
C ASP A 146 -3.83 7.56 7.34
N THR A 147 -4.01 6.67 6.36
CA THR A 147 -4.94 5.53 6.47
C THR A 147 -4.32 4.44 7.34
N SER A 148 -5.06 3.96 8.31
CA SER A 148 -4.66 2.82 9.15
C SER A 148 -5.32 1.51 8.70
N GLY A 149 -4.86 0.41 9.24
CA GLY A 149 -5.51 -0.88 9.10
C GLY A 149 -4.74 -1.91 8.29
N ILE A 150 -5.45 -2.86 7.72
CA ILE A 150 -4.88 -4.07 7.14
C ILE A 150 -3.96 -3.77 5.97
N LEU A 151 -2.74 -4.23 6.10
CA LEU A 151 -1.70 -4.22 5.08
C LEU A 151 -1.12 -5.63 4.95
N LEU A 152 -1.14 -6.18 3.72
CA LEU A 152 -0.53 -7.47 3.41
C LEU A 152 0.90 -7.30 2.94
N VAL A 153 1.79 -8.13 3.48
CA VAL A 153 3.18 -8.26 3.06
C VAL A 153 3.45 -9.71 2.65
N ALA A 154 3.96 -9.93 1.46
CA ALA A 154 4.34 -11.25 0.99
C ALA A 154 5.74 -11.62 1.49
N LYS A 155 5.90 -12.85 1.93
CA LYS A 155 7.18 -13.43 2.39
C LYS A 155 7.80 -14.37 1.34
N LYS A 156 7.08 -14.64 0.27
CA LYS A 156 7.54 -15.41 -0.90
C LYS A 156 7.02 -14.78 -2.18
N ARG A 157 7.80 -14.92 -3.24
CA ARG A 157 7.43 -14.38 -4.54
C ARG A 157 6.18 -15.04 -5.12
N SER A 158 6.02 -16.34 -4.93
CA SER A 158 4.81 -17.08 -5.32
C SER A 158 3.56 -16.53 -4.64
N ALA A 159 3.66 -16.20 -3.36
CA ALA A 159 2.59 -15.55 -2.61
C ALA A 159 2.27 -14.16 -3.17
N LEU A 160 3.27 -13.35 -3.48
CA LEU A 160 3.07 -12.04 -4.08
C LEU A 160 2.32 -12.13 -5.42
N ARG A 161 2.71 -13.06 -6.29
CA ARG A 161 2.03 -13.29 -7.58
C ARG A 161 0.57 -13.66 -7.40
N SER A 162 0.31 -14.63 -6.53
CA SER A 162 -1.07 -15.10 -6.25
C SER A 162 -1.95 -13.96 -5.71
N LEU A 163 -1.44 -13.20 -4.75
CA LEU A 163 -2.19 -12.10 -4.13
C LEU A 163 -2.38 -10.91 -5.10
N HIS A 164 -1.41 -10.61 -5.95
CA HIS A 164 -1.56 -9.62 -7.02
C HIS A 164 -2.59 -10.05 -8.07
N GLU A 165 -2.63 -11.33 -8.43
CA GLU A 165 -3.65 -11.87 -9.34
C GLU A 165 -5.06 -11.72 -8.75
N GLN A 166 -5.25 -12.05 -7.47
CA GLN A 166 -6.51 -11.82 -6.77
C GLN A 166 -6.94 -10.36 -6.78
N LEU A 167 -6.00 -9.42 -6.61
CA LEU A 167 -6.29 -7.98 -6.70
C LEU A 167 -6.74 -7.57 -8.10
N ARG A 168 -6.07 -8.06 -9.15
CA ARG A 168 -6.45 -7.76 -10.54
C ARG A 168 -7.80 -8.31 -10.91
N GLU A 169 -8.12 -9.51 -10.46
CA GLU A 169 -9.37 -10.21 -10.75
C GLU A 169 -10.50 -9.85 -9.79
N LYS A 170 -10.27 -8.87 -8.90
CA LYS A 170 -11.23 -8.44 -7.88
C LYS A 170 -11.67 -9.56 -6.93
N GLY A 171 -10.79 -10.53 -6.70
CA GLY A 171 -11.01 -11.66 -5.80
C GLY A 171 -10.84 -11.36 -4.32
N MET A 172 -10.41 -10.15 -3.97
CA MET A 172 -10.33 -9.70 -2.59
C MET A 172 -11.48 -8.76 -2.25
N GLN A 173 -12.08 -8.96 -1.09
CA GLN A 173 -13.04 -8.01 -0.52
C GLN A 173 -12.36 -7.18 0.56
N LYS A 174 -12.31 -5.88 0.33
CA LYS A 174 -11.74 -4.88 1.25
C LYS A 174 -12.87 -4.09 1.88
N ASP A 175 -12.90 -4.02 3.20
CA ASP A 175 -13.88 -3.25 3.95
C ASP A 175 -13.17 -2.19 4.80
N TYR A 176 -13.48 -0.93 4.54
CA TYR A 176 -12.96 0.22 5.27
C TYR A 176 -14.07 0.80 6.15
N LEU A 177 -13.67 1.40 7.26
CA LEU A 177 -14.52 2.26 8.06
C LEU A 177 -14.09 3.72 7.86
N ALA A 178 -15.06 4.58 7.56
CA ALA A 178 -14.85 6.00 7.38
C ALA A 178 -15.92 6.81 8.14
N LEU A 179 -15.50 7.83 8.86
CA LEU A 179 -16.41 8.80 9.47
C LEU A 179 -16.57 9.98 8.52
N VAL A 180 -17.78 10.17 8.01
CA VAL A 180 -18.08 11.19 7.01
C VAL A 180 -19.00 12.26 7.57
N ARG A 181 -18.96 13.47 6.98
CA ARG A 181 -19.79 14.60 7.38
C ARG A 181 -21.28 14.33 7.14
N GLY A 182 -22.09 14.67 8.10
CA GLY A 182 -23.55 14.70 7.98
C GLY A 182 -24.19 13.32 7.88
N GLN A 183 -25.38 13.29 7.34
CA GLN A 183 -26.19 12.08 7.21
C GLN A 183 -26.00 11.45 5.83
N TRP A 184 -25.32 10.33 5.75
CA TRP A 184 -25.18 9.57 4.51
C TRP A 184 -26.56 9.12 4.01
N PRO A 185 -26.95 9.40 2.76
CA PRO A 185 -28.24 9.00 2.23
C PRO A 185 -28.39 7.48 2.17
N SER A 186 -29.49 6.96 2.74
CA SER A 186 -29.70 5.50 2.84
C SER A 186 -29.82 4.80 1.48
N HIS A 187 -30.21 5.54 0.44
CA HIS A 187 -30.35 5.02 -0.92
C HIS A 187 -29.03 4.95 -1.68
N VAL A 188 -27.96 5.64 -1.23
CA VAL A 188 -26.64 5.63 -1.86
C VAL A 188 -25.87 4.40 -1.41
N LYS A 189 -26.03 3.30 -2.14
CA LYS A 189 -25.35 2.01 -1.88
C LYS A 189 -24.04 1.87 -2.62
N ALA A 190 -23.81 2.69 -3.65
CA ALA A 190 -22.61 2.69 -4.46
C ALA A 190 -22.34 4.09 -5.01
N VAL A 191 -21.05 4.40 -5.16
CA VAL A 191 -20.58 5.55 -5.94
C VAL A 191 -19.76 5.02 -7.11
N ARG A 192 -20.22 5.32 -8.32
CA ARG A 192 -19.56 4.99 -9.59
C ARG A 192 -19.16 6.31 -10.24
N ALA A 193 -17.90 6.68 -10.07
CA ALA A 193 -17.39 7.93 -10.62
C ALA A 193 -15.94 7.73 -11.06
N PRO A 194 -15.61 8.01 -12.35
CA PRO A 194 -14.25 7.85 -12.88
C PRO A 194 -13.29 8.79 -12.18
N LEU A 195 -12.09 8.32 -11.88
CA LEU A 195 -11.06 9.06 -11.17
C LEU A 195 -9.85 9.35 -12.05
N LEU A 196 -9.49 10.62 -12.13
CA LEU A 196 -8.32 11.13 -12.82
C LEU A 196 -7.28 11.59 -11.81
N LYS A 197 -6.08 11.03 -11.92
CA LYS A 197 -4.94 11.39 -11.08
C LYS A 197 -4.11 12.45 -11.76
N ASN A 198 -3.90 13.57 -11.09
CA ASN A 198 -2.98 14.62 -11.48
C ASN A 198 -1.78 14.63 -10.53
N ILE A 199 -0.62 14.98 -11.06
CA ILE A 199 0.58 15.25 -10.26
C ILE A 199 0.82 16.76 -10.38
N LEU A 200 0.76 17.48 -9.28
CA LEU A 200 1.07 18.90 -9.22
C LEU A 200 2.56 19.14 -9.43
N GLN A 201 2.94 20.37 -9.75
CA GLN A 201 4.35 20.75 -9.89
C GLN A 201 5.17 20.49 -8.61
N SER A 202 4.52 20.51 -7.45
CA SER A 202 5.09 20.11 -6.15
C SER A 202 5.41 18.63 -6.02
N GLY A 203 5.02 17.78 -7.01
CA GLY A 203 5.09 16.32 -6.93
C GLY A 203 3.92 15.70 -6.15
N GLU A 204 3.02 16.51 -5.65
CA GLU A 204 1.86 16.09 -4.88
C GLU A 204 0.79 15.47 -5.78
N ARG A 205 0.18 14.37 -5.32
CA ARG A 205 -0.85 13.66 -6.06
C ARG A 205 -2.22 14.15 -5.65
N VAL A 206 -2.98 14.66 -6.60
CA VAL A 206 -4.38 15.04 -6.42
C VAL A 206 -5.24 14.23 -7.37
N VAL A 207 -6.38 13.76 -6.86
CA VAL A 207 -7.33 12.95 -7.62
C VAL A 207 -8.66 13.68 -7.67
N LYS A 208 -9.29 13.69 -8.84
CA LYS A 208 -10.62 14.27 -9.05
C LYS A 208 -11.50 13.35 -9.87
N VAL A 209 -12.83 13.52 -9.71
CA VAL A 209 -13.80 12.90 -10.61
C VAL A 209 -13.71 13.57 -11.97
N SER A 210 -13.55 12.79 -13.02
CA SER A 210 -13.49 13.28 -14.42
C SER A 210 -13.91 12.17 -15.38
N SER A 211 -14.63 12.54 -16.42
CA SER A 211 -14.99 11.62 -17.52
C SER A 211 -13.76 11.03 -18.24
N GLU A 212 -12.62 11.71 -18.17
CA GLU A 212 -11.33 11.23 -18.71
C GLU A 212 -10.60 10.28 -17.74
N GLY A 213 -11.14 10.09 -16.54
CA GLY A 213 -10.56 9.24 -15.51
C GLY A 213 -10.80 7.76 -15.75
N LYS A 214 -10.18 6.96 -14.90
CA LYS A 214 -10.36 5.50 -14.91
C LYS A 214 -11.65 5.13 -14.19
N PRO A 215 -12.46 4.19 -14.73
CA PRO A 215 -13.64 3.70 -14.04
C PRO A 215 -13.35 3.27 -12.60
N SER A 216 -14.19 3.66 -11.67
CA SER A 216 -14.03 3.39 -10.25
C SER A 216 -15.38 3.20 -9.60
N GLU A 217 -15.45 2.24 -8.68
CA GLU A 217 -16.66 1.92 -7.92
C GLU A 217 -16.32 1.62 -6.47
N THR A 218 -17.08 2.23 -5.56
CA THR A 218 -17.05 1.95 -4.13
C THR A 218 -18.48 1.65 -3.66
N LEU A 219 -18.63 0.54 -2.94
CA LEU A 219 -19.89 0.21 -2.27
C LEU A 219 -19.91 0.81 -0.88
N PHE A 220 -21.08 1.27 -0.44
CA PHE A 220 -21.27 1.90 0.88
C PHE A 220 -22.41 1.28 1.66
N LYS A 221 -22.18 1.12 2.95
CA LYS A 221 -23.21 0.73 3.92
C LYS A 221 -23.06 1.60 5.17
N VAL A 222 -24.19 2.13 5.66
CA VAL A 222 -24.19 2.85 6.95
C VAL A 222 -24.00 1.84 8.08
N GLU A 223 -23.03 2.09 8.94
CA GLU A 223 -22.79 1.31 10.16
C GLU A 223 -23.44 1.99 11.37
N GLU A 224 -23.26 3.30 11.53
CA GLU A 224 -23.80 4.04 12.65
C GLU A 224 -24.03 5.51 12.27
N ARG A 225 -25.10 6.10 12.77
CA ARG A 225 -25.45 7.52 12.57
C ARG A 225 -25.25 8.31 13.85
N TYR A 226 -24.68 9.49 13.71
CA TYR A 226 -24.51 10.47 14.77
C TYR A 226 -25.20 11.79 14.38
N ALA A 227 -25.27 12.75 15.30
CA ALA A 227 -25.91 14.03 15.02
C ALA A 227 -25.30 14.78 13.82
N ILE A 228 -23.96 14.80 13.72
CA ILE A 228 -23.23 15.57 12.71
C ILE A 228 -22.43 14.70 11.72
N ALA A 229 -22.43 13.39 11.88
CA ALA A 229 -21.59 12.49 11.14
C ALA A 229 -22.25 11.12 10.93
N THR A 230 -21.72 10.35 10.00
CA THR A 230 -22.10 8.95 9.76
C THR A 230 -20.83 8.10 9.69
N LEU A 231 -20.82 6.99 10.40
CA LEU A 231 -19.83 5.94 10.19
C LEU A 231 -20.32 5.04 9.06
N VAL A 232 -19.57 4.99 7.98
CA VAL A 232 -19.88 4.16 6.82
C VAL A 232 -18.84 3.07 6.64
N LYS A 233 -19.29 1.90 6.21
CA LYS A 233 -18.43 0.87 5.65
C LYS A 233 -18.31 1.11 4.16
N ALA A 234 -17.08 1.33 3.69
CA ALA A 234 -16.75 1.52 2.29
C ALA A 234 -16.01 0.28 1.77
N SER A 235 -16.55 -0.35 0.73
CA SER A 235 -15.97 -1.53 0.10
C SER A 235 -15.59 -1.20 -1.35
N PRO A 236 -14.33 -0.85 -1.62
CA PRO A 236 -13.89 -0.48 -2.97
C PRO A 236 -13.84 -1.71 -3.86
N VAL A 237 -14.56 -1.68 -4.98
CA VAL A 237 -14.52 -2.72 -6.01
C VAL A 237 -13.28 -2.56 -6.88
N THR A 238 -12.90 -1.33 -7.15
CA THR A 238 -11.64 -0.94 -7.81
C THR A 238 -10.67 -0.38 -6.78
N GLY A 239 -9.40 -0.24 -7.11
CA GLY A 239 -8.36 0.23 -6.19
C GLY A 239 -7.61 1.47 -6.71
N ARG A 240 -8.30 2.55 -7.03
CA ARG A 240 -7.67 3.80 -7.49
C ARG A 240 -7.12 4.62 -6.34
N THR A 241 -6.09 5.42 -6.62
CA THR A 241 -5.48 6.33 -5.65
C THR A 241 -6.55 7.23 -5.03
N HIS A 242 -6.56 7.36 -3.71
CA HIS A 242 -7.50 8.16 -2.91
C HIS A 242 -8.99 7.87 -3.18
N GLN A 243 -9.32 6.69 -3.69
CA GLN A 243 -10.66 6.39 -4.22
C GLN A 243 -11.78 6.65 -3.21
N ILE A 244 -11.71 6.11 -2.02
CA ILE A 244 -12.77 6.28 -0.99
C ILE A 244 -12.88 7.75 -0.60
N ARG A 245 -11.76 8.43 -0.41
CA ARG A 245 -11.69 9.84 -0.02
C ARG A 245 -12.35 10.76 -1.05
N VAL A 246 -12.10 10.52 -2.33
CA VAL A 246 -12.70 11.30 -3.42
C VAL A 246 -14.16 10.91 -3.67
N HIS A 247 -14.52 9.62 -3.57
CA HIS A 247 -15.90 9.16 -3.73
C HIS A 247 -16.82 9.69 -2.63
N THR A 248 -16.37 9.74 -1.38
CA THR A 248 -17.15 10.34 -0.28
C THR A 248 -17.34 11.84 -0.46
N LEU A 249 -16.30 12.55 -0.89
CA LEU A 249 -16.39 13.97 -1.23
C LEU A 249 -17.38 14.20 -2.39
N HIS A 250 -17.29 13.39 -3.45
CA HIS A 250 -18.18 13.46 -4.60
C HIS A 250 -19.66 13.27 -4.20
N ALA A 251 -19.93 12.41 -3.24
CA ALA A 251 -21.26 12.20 -2.69
C ALA A 251 -21.71 13.33 -1.75
N GLY A 252 -20.87 14.33 -1.49
CA GLY A 252 -21.18 15.46 -0.61
C GLY A 252 -20.87 15.22 0.88
N HIS A 253 -20.16 14.15 1.20
CA HIS A 253 -19.89 13.73 2.58
C HIS A 253 -18.39 13.44 2.78
N PRO A 254 -17.52 14.48 2.85
CA PRO A 254 -16.09 14.29 3.02
C PRO A 254 -15.76 13.60 4.34
N ILE A 255 -14.61 12.91 4.36
CA ILE A 255 -14.12 12.19 5.53
C ILE A 255 -13.56 13.18 6.57
N ALA A 256 -13.78 12.89 7.83
CA ALA A 256 -13.24 13.64 8.96
C ALA A 256 -11.70 13.66 8.93
N PHE A 257 -11.14 14.86 9.11
CA PHE A 257 -9.68 15.09 9.18
C PHE A 257 -8.92 14.64 7.92
N ASP A 258 -9.59 14.69 6.76
CA ASP A 258 -8.90 14.56 5.47
C ASP A 258 -8.25 15.90 5.12
N ASP A 259 -6.92 15.93 5.12
CA ASP A 259 -6.12 17.13 4.87
C ASP A 259 -6.24 17.68 3.43
N ARG A 260 -6.70 16.83 2.51
CA ARG A 260 -6.75 17.15 1.09
C ARG A 260 -8.17 17.29 0.54
N TYR A 261 -9.07 16.44 0.94
CA TYR A 261 -10.44 16.35 0.44
C TYR A 261 -11.48 16.65 1.51
N GLY A 262 -11.05 16.96 2.73
CA GLY A 262 -11.91 17.21 3.88
C GLY A 262 -12.45 18.64 3.94
N GLU A 263 -13.11 18.94 5.04
CA GLU A 263 -13.74 20.21 5.32
C GLU A 263 -13.38 20.70 6.72
N THR A 264 -12.77 21.86 6.77
CA THR A 264 -12.26 22.46 8.03
C THR A 264 -13.34 22.67 9.07
N GLU A 265 -14.53 23.13 8.66
CA GLU A 265 -15.67 23.36 9.57
C GLU A 265 -16.12 22.06 10.25
N PHE A 266 -16.23 20.99 9.48
CA PHE A 266 -16.55 19.66 10.02
C PHE A 266 -15.49 19.17 11.01
N ASP A 267 -14.22 19.33 10.68
CA ASP A 267 -13.11 18.96 11.55
C ASP A 267 -13.14 19.74 12.86
N GLN A 268 -13.46 21.03 12.81
CA GLN A 268 -13.63 21.86 14.00
C GLN A 268 -14.79 21.38 14.89
N GLN A 269 -15.91 20.99 14.30
CA GLN A 269 -17.04 20.42 15.04
C GLN A 269 -16.69 19.12 15.77
N LEU A 270 -15.70 18.37 15.26
CA LEU A 270 -15.20 17.13 15.86
C LEU A 270 -14.06 17.34 16.86
N SER A 271 -13.61 18.58 17.06
CA SER A 271 -12.42 18.85 17.89
C SER A 271 -12.56 18.35 19.33
N SER A 272 -13.77 18.43 19.91
CA SER A 272 -14.06 17.94 21.26
C SER A 272 -14.01 16.43 21.42
N THR A 273 -14.01 15.66 20.33
CA THR A 273 -13.89 14.20 20.36
C THR A 273 -12.46 13.72 20.56
N GLY A 274 -11.48 14.62 20.46
CA GLY A 274 -10.06 14.29 20.49
C GLY A 274 -9.49 13.76 19.18
N LEU A 275 -10.30 13.67 18.12
CA LEU A 275 -9.84 13.24 16.79
C LEU A 275 -8.88 14.28 16.19
N LYS A 276 -7.73 13.81 15.69
CA LYS A 276 -6.68 14.64 15.06
C LYS A 276 -6.10 14.00 13.80
N ARG A 277 -6.68 12.91 13.33
CA ARG A 277 -6.21 12.15 12.18
C ARG A 277 -7.35 11.81 11.24
N LEU A 278 -7.04 11.56 9.97
CA LEU A 278 -7.97 11.00 8.98
C LEU A 278 -8.71 9.78 9.56
N PHE A 279 -10.04 9.84 9.59
CA PHE A 279 -10.86 8.72 10.03
C PHE A 279 -11.14 7.77 8.87
N LEU A 280 -10.11 7.09 8.41
CA LEU A 280 -10.19 6.05 7.39
C LEU A 280 -9.33 4.86 7.81
N HIS A 281 -9.97 3.71 7.95
CA HIS A 281 -9.35 2.51 8.49
C HIS A 281 -9.72 1.27 7.65
N ALA A 282 -8.71 0.57 7.15
CA ALA A 282 -8.88 -0.72 6.48
C ALA A 282 -9.20 -1.80 7.53
N ALA A 283 -10.49 -2.00 7.82
CA ALA A 283 -10.95 -2.76 8.96
C ALA A 283 -10.96 -4.27 8.74
N ALA A 284 -11.25 -4.72 7.53
CA ALA A 284 -11.33 -6.14 7.20
C ALA A 284 -10.89 -6.42 5.77
N LEU A 285 -10.34 -7.61 5.58
CA LEU A 285 -9.93 -8.11 4.27
C LEU A 285 -10.26 -9.59 4.16
N ARG A 286 -10.95 -9.97 3.07
CA ARG A 286 -11.20 -11.35 2.69
C ARG A 286 -10.43 -11.68 1.43
N PHE A 287 -9.66 -12.75 1.47
CA PHE A 287 -8.82 -13.20 0.36
C PHE A 287 -8.59 -14.71 0.43
N THR A 288 -8.05 -15.29 -0.63
CA THR A 288 -7.65 -16.70 -0.67
C THR A 288 -6.19 -16.84 -0.28
N HIS A 289 -5.89 -17.71 0.67
CA HIS A 289 -4.50 -17.97 1.09
C HIS A 289 -3.67 -18.47 -0.11
N PRO A 290 -2.51 -17.88 -0.40
CA PRO A 290 -1.74 -18.14 -1.61
C PRO A 290 -1.17 -19.56 -1.71
N ASN A 291 -1.06 -20.26 -0.60
CA ASN A 291 -0.56 -21.65 -0.56
C ASN A 291 -1.68 -22.68 -0.35
N THR A 292 -2.54 -22.46 0.65
CA THR A 292 -3.55 -23.47 1.03
C THR A 292 -4.80 -23.43 0.18
N GLY A 293 -5.08 -22.30 -0.51
CA GLY A 293 -6.32 -22.07 -1.25
C GLY A 293 -7.55 -21.84 -0.37
N GLU A 294 -7.37 -21.78 0.94
CA GLU A 294 -8.45 -21.50 1.89
C GLU A 294 -8.81 -20.01 1.89
N ILE A 295 -10.11 -19.73 2.09
CA ILE A 295 -10.58 -18.37 2.24
C ILE A 295 -10.19 -17.88 3.62
N MET A 296 -9.47 -16.77 3.68
CA MET A 296 -9.11 -16.07 4.91
C MET A 296 -9.87 -14.76 5.03
N ARG A 297 -10.32 -14.47 6.25
CA ARG A 297 -10.81 -13.15 6.65
C ARG A 297 -9.96 -12.66 7.81
N VAL A 298 -9.33 -11.51 7.63
CA VAL A 298 -8.55 -10.83 8.66
C VAL A 298 -9.20 -9.52 9.02
N GLU A 299 -9.15 -9.16 10.30
CA GLU A 299 -9.73 -7.94 10.84
C GLU A 299 -8.68 -7.18 11.65
N ALA A 300 -8.70 -5.86 11.53
CA ALA A 300 -7.86 -4.96 12.30
C ALA A 300 -8.76 -4.05 13.15
N PRO A 301 -8.61 -4.05 14.49
CA PRO A 301 -9.39 -3.16 15.34
C PRO A 301 -9.03 -1.69 15.06
N LEU A 302 -10.00 -0.80 15.28
CA LEU A 302 -9.76 0.64 15.31
C LEU A 302 -8.73 0.98 16.39
N ASP A 303 -7.89 1.99 16.15
CA ASP A 303 -7.02 2.52 17.18
C ASP A 303 -7.82 3.27 18.27
N GLU A 304 -7.14 3.56 19.38
CA GLU A 304 -7.77 4.22 20.54
C GLU A 304 -8.33 5.60 20.20
N GLN A 305 -7.69 6.35 19.33
CA GLN A 305 -8.17 7.68 18.94
C GLN A 305 -9.49 7.60 18.17
N LEU A 306 -9.60 6.66 17.24
CA LEU A 306 -10.83 6.43 16.47
C LEU A 306 -11.95 5.90 17.37
N LYS A 307 -11.66 4.98 18.26
CA LYS A 307 -12.64 4.46 19.24
C LYS A 307 -13.18 5.56 20.15
N ARG A 308 -12.30 6.40 20.71
CA ARG A 308 -12.70 7.53 21.57
C ARG A 308 -13.58 8.53 20.84
N CYS A 309 -13.29 8.81 19.57
CA CYS A 309 -14.12 9.67 18.75
C CYS A 309 -15.56 9.13 18.65
N LEU A 310 -15.74 7.86 18.36
CA LEU A 310 -17.08 7.26 18.26
C LEU A 310 -17.81 7.25 19.61
N VAL A 311 -17.11 6.97 20.70
CA VAL A 311 -17.69 7.04 22.05
C VAL A 311 -18.16 8.46 22.38
N ALA A 312 -17.36 9.48 22.05
CA ALA A 312 -17.74 10.88 22.27
C ALA A 312 -18.97 11.29 21.44
N LEU A 313 -19.05 10.85 20.19
CA LEU A 313 -20.20 11.12 19.32
C LEU A 313 -21.50 10.44 19.81
N ARG A 314 -21.41 9.25 20.38
CA ARG A 314 -22.57 8.56 20.98
C ARG A 314 -23.11 9.30 22.20
N LYS A 315 -22.24 9.88 23.03
CA LYS A 315 -22.64 10.64 24.23
C LYS A 315 -23.38 11.92 23.89
N THR A 316 -23.01 12.63 22.85
CA THR A 316 -23.71 13.85 22.41
C THR A 316 -25.10 13.59 21.86
N ALA A 317 -25.37 12.39 21.35
CA ALA A 317 -26.72 12.00 20.89
C ALA A 317 -27.72 11.74 22.04
N ILE A 318 -27.24 11.50 23.26
CA ILE A 318 -28.09 11.21 24.45
C ILE A 318 -28.52 12.51 25.16
N THR A 319 -27.83 13.62 24.94
CA THR A 319 -28.05 14.91 25.60
C THR A 319 -28.83 15.91 24.76
N GLY A 320 -29.29 15.59 23.60
CA GLY A 320 -30.17 16.35 22.69
C GLY A 320 -31.50 15.65 22.50
#